data_f969e32f7335dac80c7ce821b0d845d0
#
_entry.id   f969e32f7335dac80c7ce821b0d845d0
#
_cell.length_a   1.000
_cell.length_b   1.000
_cell.length_c   1.000
_cell.angle_alpha   90.00
_cell.angle_beta   90.00
_cell.angle_gamma   90.00
#
_symmetry.space_group_name_H-M   'P 1'
#
loop_
_entity.id
_entity.type
_entity.pdbx_description
1 polymer ?
#
loop_
_entity_poly.entity_id
_entity_poly.type
_entity_poly.pdbx_seq_one_letter_code
_entity_poly.pdbx_strand_id
1 'polypeptide(L)'
;MKIGVSSYSFSKYMKASGCNYLDICDLAKEMGFDGIEFTDLLPEVSGCDAMTAAKQIREHCEKIGLEIAAHTIGANFLKDDPEAEVERVKALVDVAAELGAPVLRHDACWAPAVQGNGYTWRDAVKTIAPYIRRVTEYAATRGVKTCTENHGFFIQDPERVEALIREVNHPNYGWLVDMGNFICADCDSIQAVAVAAPYAFHVHAKDFLYKPGTQPCPGDGWFQTRGGNHVRGTIVGHGVIPVAQCAQMLKKAGYDGYLSLEFEGMEDNLTALKAGLAYLRRVTE
;
A
#
# COMPACT_ATOMS: atom_id res chain seq x y z
N MET A 1 16.73 -5.34 -4.08
CA MET A 1 15.55 -4.80 -3.35
C MET A 1 15.63 -5.22 -1.90
N LYS A 2 15.28 -4.34 -0.96
CA LYS A 2 15.12 -4.65 0.46
C LYS A 2 13.74 -5.26 0.71
N ILE A 3 13.61 -6.10 1.74
CA ILE A 3 12.31 -6.67 2.11
C ILE A 3 11.76 -5.94 3.32
N GLY A 4 10.66 -5.23 3.12
CA GLY A 4 9.91 -4.56 4.17
C GLY A 4 8.71 -5.38 4.65
N VAL A 5 8.03 -4.86 5.68
CA VAL A 5 6.74 -5.36 6.15
C VAL A 5 5.79 -4.22 6.46
N SER A 6 4.53 -4.37 6.09
CA SER A 6 3.48 -3.41 6.46
C SER A 6 2.99 -3.66 7.89
N SER A 7 2.85 -2.60 8.67
CA SER A 7 2.22 -2.65 10.00
C SER A 7 0.79 -3.21 9.94
N TYR A 8 0.10 -3.03 8.81
CA TYR A 8 -1.21 -3.64 8.54
C TYR A 8 -1.18 -5.16 8.75
N SER A 9 -0.09 -5.80 8.35
CA SER A 9 0.09 -7.26 8.46
C SER A 9 0.14 -7.77 9.91
N PHE A 10 0.36 -6.90 10.88
CA PHE A 10 0.33 -7.22 12.31
C PHE A 10 -1.02 -6.91 12.97
N SER A 11 -1.99 -6.32 12.28
CA SER A 11 -3.20 -5.74 12.88
C SER A 11 -4.00 -6.73 13.74
N LYS A 12 -4.20 -7.97 13.31
CA LYS A 12 -4.89 -9.00 14.10
C LYS A 12 -4.07 -9.40 15.32
N TYR A 13 -2.75 -9.54 15.16
CA TYR A 13 -1.83 -9.86 16.26
C TYR A 13 -1.82 -8.74 17.30
N MET A 14 -1.67 -7.49 16.87
CA MET A 14 -1.70 -6.33 17.76
C MET A 14 -3.02 -6.26 18.55
N LYS A 15 -4.15 -6.45 17.87
CA LYS A 15 -5.47 -6.48 18.51
C LYS A 15 -5.61 -7.61 19.54
N ALA A 16 -5.04 -8.76 19.28
CA ALA A 16 -5.13 -9.92 20.17
C ALA A 16 -4.17 -9.85 21.35
N SER A 17 -2.97 -9.31 21.16
CA SER A 17 -1.88 -9.25 22.15
C SER A 17 -1.83 -7.95 22.94
N GLY A 18 -2.42 -6.88 22.45
CA GLY A 18 -2.29 -5.52 22.98
C GLY A 18 -0.94 -4.86 22.67
N CYS A 19 -0.16 -5.41 21.73
CA CYS A 19 1.10 -4.82 21.27
C CYS A 19 0.88 -3.45 20.61
N ASN A 20 1.83 -2.54 20.79
CA ASN A 20 1.87 -1.23 20.17
C ASN A 20 2.82 -1.20 18.94
N TYR A 21 3.06 -0.01 18.38
CA TYR A 21 3.92 0.16 17.20
C TYR A 21 5.40 -0.17 17.49
N LEU A 22 5.91 0.09 18.69
CA LEU A 22 7.30 -0.21 19.05
C LEU A 22 7.51 -1.72 19.17
N ASP A 23 6.55 -2.44 19.74
CA ASP A 23 6.59 -3.90 19.85
C ASP A 23 6.65 -4.58 18.49
N ILE A 24 5.89 -4.09 17.49
CA ILE A 24 5.96 -4.66 16.13
C ILE A 24 7.23 -4.27 15.38
N CYS A 25 7.88 -3.14 15.72
CA CYS A 25 9.22 -2.83 15.22
C CYS A 25 10.23 -3.88 15.69
N ASP A 26 10.22 -4.22 16.98
CA ASP A 26 11.09 -5.24 17.54
C ASP A 26 10.84 -6.61 16.89
N LEU A 27 9.57 -7.00 16.74
CA LEU A 27 9.18 -8.23 16.04
C LEU A 27 9.64 -8.26 14.56
N ALA A 28 9.46 -7.17 13.83
CA ALA A 28 9.91 -7.08 12.45
C ALA A 28 11.44 -7.22 12.34
N LYS A 29 12.18 -6.59 13.26
CA LYS A 29 13.63 -6.70 13.33
C LYS A 29 14.08 -8.13 13.68
N GLU A 30 13.45 -8.76 14.68
CA GLU A 30 13.74 -10.14 15.09
C GLU A 30 13.45 -11.16 14.00
N MET A 31 12.39 -10.93 13.20
CA MET A 31 12.07 -11.76 12.03
C MET A 31 13.08 -11.60 10.90
N GLY A 32 13.86 -10.51 10.86
CA GLY A 32 14.87 -10.24 9.84
C GLY A 32 14.37 -9.43 8.65
N PHE A 33 13.33 -8.62 8.81
CA PHE A 33 12.95 -7.61 7.81
C PHE A 33 13.99 -6.49 7.76
N ASP A 34 14.18 -5.90 6.58
CA ASP A 34 15.09 -4.77 6.39
C ASP A 34 14.45 -3.44 6.80
N GLY A 35 13.13 -3.36 6.75
CA GLY A 35 12.37 -2.17 7.13
C GLY A 35 10.91 -2.47 7.43
N ILE A 36 10.23 -1.46 7.94
CA ILE A 36 8.80 -1.47 8.23
C ILE A 36 8.13 -0.24 7.63
N GLU A 37 6.89 -0.38 7.19
CA GLU A 37 6.03 0.74 6.83
C GLU A 37 4.85 0.83 7.79
N PHE A 38 4.33 2.02 7.96
CA PHE A 38 3.21 2.26 8.86
C PHE A 38 1.98 2.73 8.09
N THR A 39 0.83 2.12 8.40
CA THR A 39 -0.47 2.69 8.08
C THR A 39 -0.76 3.88 8.98
N ASP A 40 -1.98 4.45 8.95
CA ASP A 40 -2.37 5.53 9.85
C ASP A 40 -1.93 5.25 11.29
N LEU A 41 -1.25 6.22 11.93
CA LEU A 41 -0.80 6.10 13.31
C LEU A 41 -1.96 6.44 14.26
N LEU A 42 -2.60 5.41 14.79
CA LEU A 42 -3.82 5.51 15.59
C LEU A 42 -3.51 5.81 17.05
N PRO A 43 -4.12 6.85 17.67
CA PRO A 43 -3.89 7.19 19.07
C PRO A 43 -4.24 6.07 20.05
N GLU A 44 -5.21 5.22 19.74
CA GLU A 44 -5.59 4.06 20.56
C GLU A 44 -4.51 2.96 20.58
N VAL A 45 -3.59 2.96 19.63
CA VAL A 45 -2.46 2.03 19.57
C VAL A 45 -1.20 2.64 20.19
N SER A 46 -0.94 3.91 19.88
CA SER A 46 0.26 4.62 20.35
C SER A 46 0.13 5.22 21.74
N GLY A 47 -1.11 5.50 22.19
CA GLY A 47 -1.38 6.25 23.41
C GLY A 47 -1.11 7.77 23.31
N CYS A 48 -0.81 8.28 22.12
CA CYS A 48 -0.51 9.69 21.85
C CYS A 48 -0.95 10.10 20.44
N ASP A 49 -0.81 11.39 20.11
CA ASP A 49 -1.09 11.89 18.77
C ASP A 49 -0.08 11.35 17.72
N ALA A 50 -0.46 11.43 16.43
CA ALA A 50 0.32 10.86 15.34
C ALA A 50 1.73 11.45 15.20
N MET A 51 1.93 12.75 15.48
CA MET A 51 3.25 13.38 15.42
C MET A 51 4.17 12.88 16.52
N THR A 52 3.64 12.76 17.74
CA THR A 52 4.38 12.19 18.88
C THR A 52 4.70 10.72 18.63
N ALA A 53 3.75 9.94 18.13
CA ALA A 53 3.96 8.54 17.76
C ALA A 53 5.04 8.40 16.67
N ALA A 54 4.97 9.22 15.62
CA ALA A 54 5.97 9.22 14.53
C ALA A 54 7.39 9.44 15.05
N LYS A 55 7.57 10.43 15.94
CA LYS A 55 8.87 10.69 16.57
C LYS A 55 9.36 9.50 17.40
N GLN A 56 8.51 8.94 18.25
CA GLN A 56 8.87 7.78 19.09
C GLN A 56 9.25 6.56 18.24
N ILE A 57 8.48 6.28 17.19
CA ILE A 57 8.75 5.17 16.26
C ILE A 57 10.09 5.39 15.56
N ARG A 58 10.36 6.58 15.04
CA ARG A 58 11.63 6.89 14.38
C ARG A 58 12.81 6.68 15.31
N GLU A 59 12.78 7.26 16.51
CA GLU A 59 13.84 7.12 17.50
C GLU A 59 14.07 5.65 17.91
N HIS A 60 12.99 4.87 18.03
CA HIS A 60 13.08 3.43 18.33
C HIS A 60 13.68 2.65 17.17
N CYS A 61 13.20 2.87 15.94
CA CYS A 61 13.71 2.22 14.74
C CYS A 61 15.21 2.54 14.51
N GLU A 62 15.63 3.77 14.72
CA GLU A 62 17.05 4.17 14.68
C GLU A 62 17.87 3.38 15.71
N LYS A 63 17.38 3.27 16.94
CA LYS A 63 18.04 2.53 18.03
C LYS A 63 18.23 1.06 17.72
N ILE A 64 17.24 0.38 17.14
CA ILE A 64 17.30 -1.06 16.83
C ILE A 64 17.87 -1.35 15.44
N GLY A 65 18.14 -0.31 14.63
CA GLY A 65 18.64 -0.45 13.27
C GLY A 65 17.62 -1.07 12.30
N LEU A 66 16.33 -0.69 12.41
CA LEU A 66 15.27 -1.02 11.46
C LEU A 66 14.97 0.21 10.61
N GLU A 67 14.92 0.08 9.30
CA GLU A 67 14.61 1.22 8.43
C GLU A 67 13.09 1.46 8.35
N ILE A 68 12.68 2.71 8.14
CA ILE A 68 11.29 3.05 7.87
C ILE A 68 11.12 3.18 6.36
N ALA A 69 10.27 2.32 5.78
CA ALA A 69 10.13 2.19 4.33
C ALA A 69 9.13 3.18 3.73
N ALA A 70 8.00 3.39 4.39
CA ALA A 70 6.93 4.27 3.92
C ALA A 70 5.92 4.60 5.04
N HIS A 71 5.08 5.60 4.80
CA HIS A 71 3.83 5.84 5.53
C HIS A 71 2.66 5.71 4.57
N THR A 72 1.67 4.85 4.87
CA THR A 72 0.55 4.54 3.97
C THR A 72 -0.76 4.95 4.62
N ILE A 73 -1.51 5.82 3.97
CA ILE A 73 -2.74 6.41 4.51
C ILE A 73 -3.92 6.28 3.55
N GLY A 74 -5.13 6.27 4.10
CA GLY A 74 -6.34 6.40 3.31
C GLY A 74 -6.59 7.85 2.89
N ALA A 75 -7.12 8.06 1.67
CA ALA A 75 -7.56 9.36 1.18
C ALA A 75 -8.73 9.23 0.19
N ASN A 76 -9.51 10.30 0.05
CA ASN A 76 -10.57 10.37 -0.95
C ASN A 76 -10.74 11.81 -1.45
N PHE A 77 -10.16 12.12 -2.59
CA PHE A 77 -10.23 13.46 -3.21
C PHE A 77 -11.52 13.70 -4.03
N LEU A 78 -12.47 12.73 -4.06
CA LEU A 78 -13.80 12.87 -4.64
C LEU A 78 -14.90 13.12 -3.61
N LYS A 79 -14.55 13.38 -2.36
CA LYS A 79 -15.55 13.70 -1.34
C LYS A 79 -16.08 15.15 -1.48
N ASP A 80 -17.13 15.48 -0.72
CA ASP A 80 -17.83 16.76 -0.82
C ASP A 80 -16.93 17.98 -0.54
N ASP A 81 -15.91 17.83 0.32
CA ASP A 81 -14.90 18.86 0.60
C ASP A 81 -13.48 18.33 0.28
N PRO A 82 -13.06 18.42 -0.99
CA PRO A 82 -11.72 18.01 -1.38
C PRO A 82 -10.62 18.95 -0.87
N GLU A 83 -10.96 20.22 -0.54
CA GLU A 83 -10.00 21.15 0.04
C GLU A 83 -9.61 20.74 1.46
N ALA A 84 -10.57 20.35 2.29
CA ALA A 84 -10.31 19.80 3.62
C ALA A 84 -9.47 18.51 3.53
N GLU A 85 -9.68 17.68 2.49
CA GLU A 85 -8.87 16.48 2.28
C GLU A 85 -7.42 16.82 1.92
N VAL A 86 -7.19 17.82 1.07
CA VAL A 86 -5.84 18.30 0.76
C VAL A 86 -5.11 18.73 2.03
N GLU A 87 -5.74 19.52 2.89
CA GLU A 87 -5.10 19.98 4.13
C GLU A 87 -4.89 18.82 5.13
N ARG A 88 -5.82 17.87 5.21
CA ARG A 88 -5.64 16.66 6.02
C ARG A 88 -4.43 15.84 5.54
N VAL A 89 -4.31 15.60 4.24
CA VAL A 89 -3.21 14.80 3.69
C VAL A 89 -1.87 15.54 3.81
N LYS A 90 -1.85 16.89 3.68
CA LYS A 90 -0.63 17.68 3.98
C LYS A 90 -0.17 17.53 5.43
N ALA A 91 -1.09 17.53 6.39
CA ALA A 91 -0.75 17.26 7.79
C ALA A 91 -0.14 15.86 7.97
N LEU A 92 -0.63 14.86 7.22
CA LEU A 92 -0.05 13.51 7.23
C LEU A 92 1.29 13.41 6.48
N VAL A 93 1.56 14.31 5.52
CA VAL A 93 2.92 14.49 4.97
C VAL A 93 3.89 14.96 6.06
N ASP A 94 3.46 15.86 6.96
CA ASP A 94 4.31 16.29 8.08
C ASP A 94 4.56 15.13 9.05
N VAL A 95 3.56 14.28 9.31
CA VAL A 95 3.74 13.04 10.09
C VAL A 95 4.73 12.09 9.40
N ALA A 96 4.64 11.91 8.08
CA ALA A 96 5.58 11.08 7.34
C ALA A 96 7.01 11.62 7.41
N ALA A 97 7.18 12.94 7.33
CA ALA A 97 8.48 13.59 7.49
C ALA A 97 9.06 13.41 8.90
N GLU A 98 8.24 13.57 9.96
CA GLU A 98 8.67 13.32 11.34
C GLU A 98 9.01 11.85 11.58
N LEU A 99 8.23 10.95 10.99
CA LEU A 99 8.49 9.51 11.02
C LEU A 99 9.82 9.14 10.32
N GLY A 100 10.30 9.99 9.41
CA GLY A 100 11.46 9.69 8.57
C GLY A 100 11.11 8.79 7.37
N ALA A 101 9.85 8.67 7.03
CA ALA A 101 9.39 7.89 5.87
C ALA A 101 9.70 8.64 4.56
N PRO A 102 10.46 8.02 3.63
CA PRO A 102 10.82 8.67 2.37
C PRO A 102 9.66 8.80 1.39
N VAL A 103 8.61 8.00 1.60
CA VAL A 103 7.44 7.92 0.74
C VAL A 103 6.17 7.93 1.59
N LEU A 104 5.21 8.77 1.21
CA LEU A 104 3.83 8.73 1.68
C LEU A 104 2.94 8.19 0.55
N ARG A 105 2.28 7.05 0.80
CA ARG A 105 1.22 6.54 -0.07
C ARG A 105 -0.12 7.04 0.43
N HIS A 106 -0.95 7.50 -0.48
CA HIS A 106 -2.35 7.81 -0.21
C HIS A 106 -3.27 7.17 -1.25
N ASP A 107 -4.52 6.84 -0.87
CA ASP A 107 -5.53 6.48 -1.86
C ASP A 107 -5.87 7.68 -2.75
N ALA A 108 -6.42 7.42 -3.93
CA ALA A 108 -6.86 8.47 -4.85
C ALA A 108 -8.30 8.89 -4.56
N CYS A 109 -9.22 7.95 -4.65
CA CYS A 109 -10.64 8.17 -4.40
C CYS A 109 -11.38 6.84 -4.32
N TRP A 110 -12.57 6.89 -3.72
CA TRP A 110 -13.56 5.82 -3.74
C TRP A 110 -14.52 6.00 -4.92
N ALA A 111 -15.17 4.93 -5.34
CA ALA A 111 -16.17 4.99 -6.39
C ALA A 111 -17.29 5.99 -6.01
N PRO A 112 -17.57 6.99 -6.85
CA PRO A 112 -18.64 7.93 -6.56
C PRO A 112 -20.01 7.22 -6.60
N ALA A 113 -20.93 7.66 -5.73
CA ALA A 113 -22.30 7.13 -5.66
C ALA A 113 -23.11 7.32 -6.97
N VAL A 114 -22.65 8.16 -7.89
CA VAL A 114 -23.30 8.54 -9.15
C VAL A 114 -22.63 7.93 -10.38
N GLN A 115 -22.16 6.70 -10.30
CA GLN A 115 -21.72 5.99 -11.51
C GLN A 115 -22.93 5.77 -12.44
N GLY A 116 -22.79 6.19 -13.70
CA GLY A 116 -23.79 5.91 -14.73
C GLY A 116 -24.43 7.12 -15.41
N ASN A 117 -24.35 8.33 -14.86
CA ASN A 117 -24.87 9.56 -15.49
C ASN A 117 -23.85 10.26 -16.40
N GLY A 118 -23.07 9.49 -17.15
CA GLY A 118 -22.00 10.04 -17.98
C GLY A 118 -20.69 10.32 -17.21
N TYR A 119 -20.66 10.19 -15.88
CA TYR A 119 -19.45 10.35 -15.09
C TYR A 119 -18.62 9.06 -15.12
N THR A 120 -17.39 9.17 -15.57
CA THR A 120 -16.48 8.03 -15.75
C THR A 120 -15.26 8.16 -14.86
N TRP A 121 -14.45 7.10 -14.79
CA TRP A 121 -13.16 7.17 -14.11
C TRP A 121 -12.21 8.22 -14.73
N ARG A 122 -12.38 8.54 -16.03
CA ARG A 122 -11.61 9.61 -16.70
C ARG A 122 -11.98 10.99 -16.19
N ASP A 123 -13.24 11.20 -15.86
CA ASP A 123 -13.71 12.45 -15.26
C ASP A 123 -13.20 12.56 -13.82
N ALA A 124 -13.22 11.45 -13.07
CA ALA A 124 -12.65 11.39 -11.73
C ALA A 124 -11.16 11.75 -11.74
N VAL A 125 -10.36 11.15 -12.62
CA VAL A 125 -8.93 11.46 -12.77
C VAL A 125 -8.69 12.96 -12.98
N LYS A 126 -9.42 13.59 -13.89
CA LYS A 126 -9.31 15.04 -14.13
C LYS A 126 -9.71 15.88 -12.93
N THR A 127 -10.71 15.42 -12.19
CA THR A 127 -11.21 16.13 -11.00
C THR A 127 -10.21 16.08 -9.85
N ILE A 128 -9.61 14.90 -9.57
CA ILE A 128 -8.76 14.72 -8.38
C ILE A 128 -7.29 15.10 -8.62
N ALA A 129 -6.81 15.05 -9.85
CA ALA A 129 -5.40 15.30 -10.15
C ALA A 129 -4.88 16.67 -9.65
N PRO A 130 -5.61 17.78 -9.76
CA PRO A 130 -5.18 19.07 -9.22
C PRO A 130 -5.00 19.08 -7.70
N TYR A 131 -5.85 18.38 -6.95
CA TYR A 131 -5.78 18.27 -5.50
C TYR A 131 -4.56 17.42 -5.09
N ILE A 132 -4.38 16.27 -5.73
CA ILE A 132 -3.22 15.39 -5.50
C ILE A 132 -1.92 16.12 -5.84
N ARG A 133 -1.88 16.89 -6.93
CA ARG A 133 -0.71 17.68 -7.31
C ARG A 133 -0.32 18.67 -6.21
N ARG A 134 -1.26 19.37 -5.59
CA ARG A 134 -1.01 20.31 -4.49
C ARG A 134 -0.42 19.61 -3.25
N VAL A 135 -0.90 18.41 -2.93
CA VAL A 135 -0.30 17.57 -1.87
C VAL A 135 1.11 17.18 -2.23
N THR A 136 1.34 16.75 -3.47
CA THR A 136 2.66 16.33 -3.98
C THR A 136 3.67 17.48 -3.96
N GLU A 137 3.26 18.67 -4.39
CA GLU A 137 4.09 19.88 -4.35
C GLU A 137 4.48 20.25 -2.91
N TYR A 138 3.53 20.15 -1.96
CA TYR A 138 3.81 20.34 -0.54
C TYR A 138 4.79 19.29 -0.01
N ALA A 139 4.55 18.00 -0.32
CA ALA A 139 5.41 16.90 0.12
C ALA A 139 6.85 17.03 -0.39
N ALA A 140 7.03 17.56 -1.60
CA ALA A 140 8.37 17.86 -2.15
C ALA A 140 9.13 18.88 -1.29
N THR A 141 8.46 19.86 -0.69
CA THR A 141 9.07 20.81 0.25
C THR A 141 9.50 20.19 1.57
N ARG A 142 8.91 19.02 1.91
CA ARG A 142 9.20 18.26 3.14
C ARG A 142 10.19 17.10 2.91
N GLY A 143 10.69 16.94 1.67
CA GLY A 143 11.57 15.83 1.30
C GLY A 143 10.89 14.48 1.22
N VAL A 144 9.55 14.44 1.18
CA VAL A 144 8.74 13.21 1.10
C VAL A 144 8.22 13.05 -0.32
N LYS A 145 8.39 11.88 -0.93
CA LYS A 145 7.71 11.51 -2.18
C LYS A 145 6.27 11.10 -1.88
N THR A 146 5.36 11.34 -2.83
CA THR A 146 4.00 10.83 -2.73
C THR A 146 3.70 9.81 -3.81
N CYS A 147 2.82 8.88 -3.53
CA CYS A 147 2.34 7.92 -4.51
C CYS A 147 0.90 7.51 -4.21
N THR A 148 0.19 7.03 -5.23
CA THR A 148 -1.07 6.34 -5.05
C THR A 148 -0.89 4.85 -5.23
N GLU A 149 -1.76 4.06 -4.63
CA GLU A 149 -1.81 2.61 -4.80
C GLU A 149 -2.94 2.22 -5.74
N ASN A 150 -2.79 1.12 -6.47
CA ASN A 150 -3.87 0.43 -7.15
C ASN A 150 -4.79 -0.27 -6.12
N HIS A 151 -5.68 0.52 -5.49
CA HIS A 151 -6.52 0.12 -4.36
C HIS A 151 -7.96 0.68 -4.49
N GLY A 152 -8.93 0.06 -3.77
CA GLY A 152 -10.28 0.61 -3.63
C GLY A 152 -11.22 0.36 -4.81
N PHE A 153 -10.93 -0.57 -5.71
CA PHE A 153 -11.73 -1.01 -6.85
C PHE A 153 -11.98 0.02 -7.97
N PHE A 154 -11.87 1.33 -7.71
CA PHE A 154 -12.21 2.35 -8.69
C PHE A 154 -11.00 2.85 -9.49
N ILE A 155 -9.96 3.36 -8.85
CA ILE A 155 -8.66 3.69 -9.47
C ILE A 155 -7.69 2.55 -9.15
N GLN A 156 -7.88 1.39 -9.76
CA GLN A 156 -7.14 0.17 -9.43
C GLN A 156 -6.55 -0.53 -10.66
N ASP A 157 -7.19 -0.39 -11.82
CA ASP A 157 -6.64 -0.93 -13.07
C ASP A 157 -5.36 -0.19 -13.46
N PRO A 158 -4.42 -0.86 -14.14
CA PRO A 158 -3.17 -0.21 -14.55
C PRO A 158 -3.39 1.01 -15.43
N GLU A 159 -4.35 0.97 -16.37
CA GLU A 159 -4.71 2.12 -17.22
C GLU A 159 -5.18 3.33 -16.40
N ARG A 160 -5.98 3.08 -15.34
CA ARG A 160 -6.57 4.16 -14.55
C ARG A 160 -5.54 4.84 -13.65
N VAL A 161 -4.66 4.06 -13.03
CA VAL A 161 -3.60 4.62 -12.18
C VAL A 161 -2.55 5.32 -13.02
N GLU A 162 -2.13 4.74 -14.15
CA GLU A 162 -1.21 5.42 -15.09
C GLU A 162 -1.79 6.76 -15.57
N ALA A 163 -3.06 6.78 -15.94
CA ALA A 163 -3.73 8.02 -16.37
C ALA A 163 -3.72 9.08 -15.27
N LEU A 164 -3.96 8.69 -14.01
CA LEU A 164 -3.88 9.60 -12.87
C LEU A 164 -2.46 10.15 -12.67
N ILE A 165 -1.43 9.30 -12.72
CA ILE A 165 -0.04 9.73 -12.56
C ILE A 165 0.34 10.74 -13.66
N ARG A 166 -0.07 10.48 -14.90
CA ARG A 166 0.19 11.36 -16.04
C ARG A 166 -0.58 12.68 -15.94
N GLU A 167 -1.80 12.67 -15.40
CA GLU A 167 -2.60 13.89 -15.20
C GLU A 167 -2.03 14.74 -14.06
N VAL A 168 -1.60 14.14 -12.94
CA VAL A 168 -0.88 14.85 -11.86
C VAL A 168 0.43 15.44 -12.37
N ASN A 169 1.14 14.73 -13.25
CA ASN A 169 2.34 15.18 -13.96
C ASN A 169 3.36 15.91 -13.07
N HIS A 170 3.84 15.23 -12.01
CA HIS A 170 4.82 15.78 -11.09
C HIS A 170 5.92 14.76 -10.78
N PRO A 171 7.22 15.10 -10.83
CA PRO A 171 8.31 14.13 -10.64
C PRO A 171 8.36 13.52 -9.23
N ASN A 172 7.73 14.16 -8.25
CA ASN A 172 7.62 13.68 -6.87
C ASN A 172 6.37 12.82 -6.63
N TYR A 173 5.61 12.47 -7.68
CA TYR A 173 4.43 11.63 -7.63
C TYR A 173 4.61 10.35 -8.43
N GLY A 174 4.33 9.20 -7.81
CA GLY A 174 4.51 7.90 -8.44
C GLY A 174 3.44 6.89 -8.03
N TRP A 175 3.82 5.62 -8.07
CA TRP A 175 2.95 4.48 -7.82
C TRP A 175 3.46 3.65 -6.64
N LEU A 176 2.61 3.35 -5.66
CA LEU A 176 2.79 2.17 -4.83
C LEU A 176 2.17 0.99 -5.58
N VAL A 177 3.01 0.12 -6.12
CA VAL A 177 2.58 -1.03 -6.92
C VAL A 177 2.26 -2.20 -5.99
N ASP A 178 0.98 -2.47 -5.74
CA ASP A 178 0.55 -3.69 -5.08
C ASP A 178 0.33 -4.79 -6.13
N MET A 179 1.15 -5.83 -6.08
CA MET A 179 1.11 -6.93 -7.05
C MET A 179 -0.20 -7.73 -6.96
N GLY A 180 -0.76 -7.85 -5.76
CA GLY A 180 -1.96 -8.63 -5.49
C GLY A 180 -3.25 -7.89 -5.83
N ASN A 181 -3.34 -6.60 -5.53
CA ASN A 181 -4.57 -5.84 -5.70
C ASN A 181 -5.10 -5.75 -7.14
N PHE A 182 -4.26 -5.99 -8.13
CA PHE A 182 -4.72 -6.05 -9.52
C PHE A 182 -5.77 -7.13 -9.75
N ILE A 183 -5.71 -8.27 -9.06
CA ILE A 183 -6.71 -9.34 -9.20
C ILE A 183 -8.09 -8.89 -8.69
N CYS A 184 -8.17 -7.96 -7.73
CA CYS A 184 -9.43 -7.42 -7.24
C CYS A 184 -10.20 -6.65 -8.33
N ALA A 185 -9.47 -6.13 -9.32
CA ALA A 185 -10.03 -5.50 -10.52
C ALA A 185 -10.11 -6.45 -11.72
N ASP A 186 -9.86 -7.75 -11.50
CA ASP A 186 -9.79 -8.79 -12.53
C ASP A 186 -8.72 -8.54 -13.60
N CYS A 187 -7.64 -7.86 -13.22
CA CYS A 187 -6.49 -7.61 -14.09
C CYS A 187 -5.40 -8.66 -13.87
N ASP A 188 -4.71 -9.02 -14.94
CA ASP A 188 -3.51 -9.86 -14.87
C ASP A 188 -2.35 -9.11 -14.22
N SER A 189 -1.82 -9.63 -13.10
CA SER A 189 -0.77 -8.96 -12.33
C SER A 189 0.53 -8.76 -13.11
N ILE A 190 0.89 -9.69 -14.03
CA ILE A 190 2.10 -9.57 -14.83
C ILE A 190 2.00 -8.37 -15.78
N GLN A 191 0.89 -8.31 -16.53
CA GLN A 191 0.64 -7.22 -17.47
C GLN A 191 0.54 -5.89 -16.74
N ALA A 192 -0.14 -5.87 -15.60
CA ALA A 192 -0.34 -4.67 -14.80
C ALA A 192 0.98 -4.15 -14.21
N VAL A 193 1.82 -5.02 -13.66
CA VAL A 193 3.14 -4.65 -13.13
C VAL A 193 4.07 -4.17 -14.25
N ALA A 194 3.97 -4.71 -15.48
CA ALA A 194 4.74 -4.21 -16.63
C ALA A 194 4.44 -2.73 -16.93
N VAL A 195 3.18 -2.32 -16.79
CA VAL A 195 2.76 -0.92 -16.95
C VAL A 195 3.21 -0.06 -15.77
N ALA A 196 3.06 -0.59 -14.54
CA ALA A 196 3.30 0.17 -13.31
C ALA A 196 4.78 0.36 -12.96
N ALA A 197 5.65 -0.59 -13.34
CA ALA A 197 7.05 -0.63 -12.91
C ALA A 197 7.86 0.66 -13.19
N PRO A 198 7.69 1.38 -14.32
CA PRO A 198 8.39 2.65 -14.57
C PRO A 198 8.03 3.77 -13.58
N TYR A 199 6.89 3.66 -12.90
CA TYR A 199 6.36 4.65 -11.97
C TYR A 199 6.52 4.25 -10.51
N ALA A 200 7.10 3.08 -10.22
CA ALA A 200 7.14 2.51 -8.88
C ALA A 200 8.02 3.34 -7.92
N PHE A 201 7.41 3.85 -6.85
CA PHE A 201 8.09 4.48 -5.73
C PHE A 201 8.12 3.57 -4.50
N HIS A 202 7.14 2.71 -4.38
CA HIS A 202 7.05 1.67 -3.36
C HIS A 202 6.34 0.44 -3.93
N VAL A 203 6.50 -0.73 -3.30
CA VAL A 203 5.89 -1.97 -3.81
C VAL A 203 5.37 -2.82 -2.65
N HIS A 204 4.12 -3.30 -2.79
CA HIS A 204 3.55 -4.33 -1.93
C HIS A 204 3.61 -5.72 -2.58
N ALA A 205 4.11 -6.68 -1.83
CA ALA A 205 3.96 -8.10 -2.11
C ALA A 205 2.76 -8.62 -1.31
N LYS A 206 1.66 -8.82 -1.99
CA LYS A 206 0.41 -9.38 -1.48
C LYS A 206 0.00 -10.57 -2.32
N ASP A 207 -0.64 -11.55 -1.74
CA ASP A 207 -1.05 -12.76 -2.46
C ASP A 207 -2.47 -13.18 -2.09
N PHE A 208 -3.15 -13.78 -3.06
CA PHE A 208 -4.55 -14.19 -2.95
C PHE A 208 -4.76 -15.63 -3.41
N LEU A 209 -5.65 -16.33 -2.73
CA LEU A 209 -6.35 -17.50 -3.29
C LEU A 209 -7.47 -17.01 -4.20
N TYR A 210 -7.80 -17.80 -5.22
CA TYR A 210 -8.78 -17.43 -6.24
C TYR A 210 -9.79 -18.55 -6.50
N LYS A 211 -11.05 -18.17 -6.71
CA LYS A 211 -12.13 -19.03 -7.21
C LYS A 211 -12.93 -18.27 -8.27
N PRO A 212 -13.22 -18.89 -9.43
CA PRO A 212 -14.04 -18.24 -10.45
C PRO A 212 -15.47 -18.01 -9.94
N GLY A 213 -16.09 -16.90 -10.36
CA GLY A 213 -17.45 -16.53 -9.98
C GLY A 213 -18.55 -17.53 -10.43
N THR A 214 -18.20 -18.49 -11.29
CA THR A 214 -19.08 -19.62 -11.65
C THR A 214 -19.19 -20.66 -10.54
N GLN A 215 -18.36 -20.60 -9.51
CA GLN A 215 -18.41 -21.45 -8.33
C GLN A 215 -19.04 -20.69 -7.17
N PRO A 216 -19.70 -21.40 -6.22
CA PRO A 216 -20.21 -20.77 -4.99
C PRO A 216 -19.07 -20.11 -4.21
N CYS A 217 -19.38 -18.97 -3.54
CA CYS A 217 -18.45 -18.36 -2.61
C CYS A 217 -18.06 -19.36 -1.52
N PRO A 218 -16.77 -19.57 -1.23
CA PRO A 218 -16.33 -20.54 -0.22
C PRO A 218 -16.68 -20.17 1.23
N GLY A 219 -17.10 -18.93 1.50
CA GLY A 219 -17.51 -18.49 2.83
C GLY A 219 -16.59 -17.43 3.44
N ASP A 220 -16.32 -17.54 4.74
CA ASP A 220 -15.62 -16.53 5.51
C ASP A 220 -14.23 -16.18 4.95
N GLY A 221 -13.90 -14.89 5.01
CA GLY A 221 -12.63 -14.34 4.52
C GLY A 221 -12.54 -14.17 3.00
N TRP A 222 -13.53 -14.66 2.23
CA TRP A 222 -13.59 -14.45 0.80
C TRP A 222 -14.44 -13.21 0.46
N PHE A 223 -14.02 -12.46 -0.52
CA PHE A 223 -14.76 -11.32 -1.06
C PHE A 223 -14.76 -11.37 -2.59
N GLN A 224 -15.64 -10.58 -3.20
CA GLN A 224 -15.77 -10.57 -4.65
C GLN A 224 -14.84 -9.54 -5.29
N THR A 225 -14.22 -9.95 -6.39
CA THR A 225 -13.57 -9.04 -7.33
C THR A 225 -14.62 -8.18 -8.03
N ARG A 226 -14.20 -7.16 -8.76
CA ARG A 226 -15.12 -6.31 -9.54
C ARG A 226 -15.93 -7.10 -10.56
N GLY A 227 -15.37 -8.13 -11.18
CA GLY A 227 -16.02 -9.01 -12.15
C GLY A 227 -16.82 -10.17 -11.53
N GLY A 228 -16.86 -10.25 -10.18
CA GLY A 228 -17.66 -11.26 -9.48
C GLY A 228 -16.93 -12.59 -9.20
N ASN A 229 -15.62 -12.66 -9.42
CA ASN A 229 -14.80 -13.78 -8.95
C ASN A 229 -14.59 -13.67 -7.43
N HIS A 230 -14.11 -14.73 -6.79
CA HIS A 230 -13.87 -14.74 -5.35
C HIS A 230 -12.37 -14.80 -5.08
N VAL A 231 -11.91 -13.94 -4.19
CA VAL A 231 -10.51 -13.92 -3.72
C VAL A 231 -10.47 -13.88 -2.20
N ARG A 232 -9.38 -14.39 -1.64
CA ARG A 232 -9.07 -14.33 -0.22
C ARG A 232 -7.57 -14.12 -0.05
N GLY A 233 -7.16 -13.16 0.76
CA GLY A 233 -5.76 -12.97 1.12
C GLY A 233 -5.15 -14.25 1.71
N THR A 234 -3.87 -14.48 1.45
CA THR A 234 -3.11 -15.62 1.95
C THR A 234 -1.63 -15.29 2.11
N ILE A 235 -0.85 -16.23 2.61
CA ILE A 235 0.61 -16.12 2.74
C ILE A 235 1.24 -15.83 1.38
N VAL A 236 2.10 -14.83 1.30
CA VAL A 236 2.82 -14.48 0.07
C VAL A 236 3.63 -15.67 -0.43
N GLY A 237 3.39 -16.07 -1.67
CA GLY A 237 3.93 -17.27 -2.31
C GLY A 237 3.03 -18.51 -2.22
N HIS A 238 1.88 -18.44 -1.56
CA HIS A 238 0.93 -19.56 -1.45
C HIS A 238 -0.31 -19.38 -2.33
N GLY A 239 -0.50 -18.20 -2.88
CA GLY A 239 -1.65 -17.86 -3.72
C GLY A 239 -1.38 -18.00 -5.21
N VAL A 240 -2.16 -17.24 -5.99
CA VAL A 240 -2.10 -17.27 -7.46
C VAL A 240 -1.31 -16.10 -8.05
N ILE A 241 -0.89 -15.14 -7.23
CA ILE A 241 -0.14 -13.98 -7.73
C ILE A 241 1.29 -14.40 -8.08
N PRO A 242 1.78 -14.11 -9.28
CA PRO A 242 3.12 -14.50 -9.73
C PRO A 242 4.20 -13.56 -9.15
N VAL A 243 4.28 -13.50 -7.81
CA VAL A 243 5.12 -12.55 -7.05
C VAL A 243 6.58 -12.57 -7.50
N ALA A 244 7.14 -13.75 -7.72
CA ALA A 244 8.54 -13.89 -8.17
C ALA A 244 8.76 -13.22 -9.54
N GLN A 245 7.83 -13.42 -10.49
CA GLN A 245 7.93 -12.82 -11.82
C GLN A 245 7.72 -11.29 -11.74
N CYS A 246 6.76 -10.83 -10.95
CA CYS A 246 6.52 -9.39 -10.72
C CYS A 246 7.76 -8.71 -10.11
N ALA A 247 8.39 -9.33 -9.11
CA ALA A 247 9.62 -8.83 -8.49
C ALA A 247 10.79 -8.72 -9.50
N GLN A 248 10.95 -9.73 -10.38
CA GLN A 248 11.96 -9.68 -11.43
C GLN A 248 11.70 -8.58 -12.47
N MET A 249 10.43 -8.33 -12.80
CA MET A 249 10.05 -7.25 -13.72
C MET A 249 10.36 -5.87 -13.13
N LEU A 250 10.05 -5.64 -11.87
CA LEU A 250 10.40 -4.41 -11.15
C LEU A 250 11.93 -4.21 -11.10
N LYS A 251 12.68 -5.25 -10.75
CA LYS A 251 14.15 -5.22 -10.74
C LYS A 251 14.72 -4.89 -12.13
N LYS A 252 14.15 -5.48 -13.19
CA LYS A 252 14.55 -5.19 -14.58
C LYS A 252 14.21 -3.76 -15.01
N ALA A 253 13.15 -3.18 -14.48
CA ALA A 253 12.80 -1.78 -14.72
C ALA A 253 13.65 -0.78 -13.92
N GLY A 254 14.58 -1.25 -13.08
CA GLY A 254 15.47 -0.44 -12.26
C GLY A 254 14.94 -0.12 -10.87
N TYR A 255 13.85 -0.73 -10.43
CA TYR A 255 13.38 -0.56 -9.06
C TYR A 255 14.29 -1.28 -8.07
N ASP A 256 14.83 -0.56 -7.10
CA ASP A 256 15.76 -1.06 -6.06
C ASP A 256 15.26 -0.77 -4.62
N GLY A 257 14.05 -0.22 -4.48
CA GLY A 257 13.43 0.12 -3.22
C GLY A 257 12.96 -1.09 -2.39
N TYR A 258 11.96 -0.88 -1.57
CA TYR A 258 11.37 -1.91 -0.71
C TYR A 258 10.32 -2.75 -1.45
N LEU A 259 10.40 -4.05 -1.27
CA LEU A 259 9.31 -4.98 -1.50
C LEU A 259 8.69 -5.28 -0.14
N SER A 260 7.64 -4.55 0.21
CA SER A 260 6.93 -4.65 1.50
C SER A 260 5.95 -5.81 1.47
N LEU A 261 6.09 -6.74 2.41
CA LEU A 261 5.12 -7.80 2.62
C LEU A 261 3.85 -7.21 3.24
N GLU A 262 2.74 -7.32 2.53
CA GLU A 262 1.42 -6.97 3.05
C GLU A 262 0.52 -8.20 3.10
N PHE A 263 0.22 -8.67 4.33
CA PHE A 263 -0.57 -9.86 4.59
C PHE A 263 -1.96 -9.50 5.11
N GLU A 264 -2.99 -10.02 4.46
CA GLU A 264 -4.39 -9.85 4.88
C GLU A 264 -5.17 -11.18 4.95
N GLY A 265 -4.47 -12.31 5.06
CA GLY A 265 -5.07 -13.65 5.09
C GLY A 265 -5.76 -13.99 6.40
N MET A 266 -6.30 -15.20 6.48
CA MET A 266 -6.93 -15.76 7.68
C MET A 266 -5.94 -16.50 8.58
N GLU A 267 -4.77 -16.80 8.07
CA GLU A 267 -3.71 -17.52 8.74
C GLU A 267 -3.15 -16.68 9.91
N ASP A 268 -2.48 -17.32 10.86
CA ASP A 268 -1.78 -16.63 11.96
C ASP A 268 -0.76 -15.63 11.40
N ASN A 269 -0.83 -14.38 11.86
CA ASN A 269 -0.02 -13.29 11.31
C ASN A 269 1.49 -13.59 11.38
N LEU A 270 1.99 -14.01 12.55
CA LEU A 270 3.43 -14.21 12.73
C LEU A 270 3.95 -15.37 11.88
N THR A 271 3.17 -16.44 11.78
CA THR A 271 3.47 -17.59 10.90
C THR A 271 3.47 -17.15 9.44
N ALA A 272 2.47 -16.37 9.03
CA ALA A 272 2.35 -15.88 7.66
C ALA A 272 3.51 -14.95 7.27
N LEU A 273 3.90 -14.04 8.18
CA LEU A 273 4.99 -13.11 7.96
C LEU A 273 6.34 -13.84 7.83
N LYS A 274 6.62 -14.82 8.70
CA LYS A 274 7.84 -15.64 8.61
C LYS A 274 7.92 -16.42 7.30
N ALA A 275 6.83 -17.05 6.90
CA ALA A 275 6.77 -17.84 5.67
C ALA A 275 6.90 -16.95 4.42
N GLY A 276 6.18 -15.83 4.39
CA GLY A 276 6.25 -14.85 3.29
C GLY A 276 7.62 -14.19 3.17
N LEU A 277 8.25 -13.82 4.28
CA LEU A 277 9.62 -13.29 4.29
C LEU A 277 10.62 -14.30 3.71
N ALA A 278 10.56 -15.56 4.14
CA ALA A 278 11.43 -16.61 3.63
C ALA A 278 11.24 -16.84 2.12
N TYR A 279 9.99 -16.75 1.64
CA TYR A 279 9.70 -16.80 0.21
C TYR A 279 10.28 -15.60 -0.53
N LEU A 280 10.04 -14.37 -0.06
CA LEU A 280 10.53 -13.15 -0.71
C LEU A 280 12.06 -13.10 -0.78
N ARG A 281 12.77 -13.47 0.30
CA ARG A 281 14.25 -13.57 0.27
C ARG A 281 14.72 -14.48 -0.86
N ARG A 282 14.14 -15.68 -0.98
CA ARG A 282 14.51 -16.66 -2.02
C ARG A 282 14.26 -16.18 -3.46
N VAL A 283 13.20 -15.41 -3.70
CA VAL A 283 12.82 -14.99 -5.08
C VAL A 283 13.43 -13.65 -5.49
N THR A 284 14.06 -12.92 -4.56
CA THR A 284 14.72 -11.63 -4.83
C THR A 284 16.25 -11.72 -4.87
N GLU A 285 16.84 -12.85 -4.45
CA GLU A 285 18.25 -13.17 -4.66
C GLU A 285 18.57 -13.29 -6.18
#